data_4cc87a19e41f723052c6f84ab07bb031
#
_entry.id   4cc87a19e41f723052c6f84ab07bb031
#
_cell.length_a   1.000
_cell.length_b   1.000
_cell.length_c   1.000
_cell.angle_alpha   90.00
_cell.angle_beta   90.00
_cell.angle_gamma   90.00
#
_symmetry.space_group_name_H-M   'P 1'
#
loop_
_entity.id
_entity.type
_entity.pdbx_description
1 polymer ?
#
loop_
_entity_poly.entity_id
_entity_poly.type
_entity_poly.pdbx_seq_one_letter_code
_entity_poly.pdbx_strand_id
1 'polypeptide(L)'
;MIAEGAGAAAVAAVMFNKFDLKGKRVVAIVSGGNIDVTNLSRVIDRGLLNSGRSSSLLIELIDKPGQLSDISRIIAECGGNVTGVHYEKGNTERINGCFLRIEMETKDFDHVNLITQTLRDEGFKTV
;
A
#
# COMPACT_ATOMS: atom_id res chain seq x y z
N MET A 1 -17.42 -13.44 3.09
CA MET A 1 -17.25 -14.41 4.19
C MET A 1 -16.01 -14.01 4.96
N ILE A 2 -16.09 -13.91 6.27
CA ILE A 2 -14.95 -13.68 7.16
C ILE A 2 -14.63 -15.01 7.84
N ALA A 3 -13.36 -15.44 7.79
CA ALA A 3 -12.87 -16.64 8.44
C ALA A 3 -11.61 -16.31 9.25
N GLU A 4 -11.42 -16.96 10.37
CA GLU A 4 -10.16 -16.92 11.11
C GLU A 4 -9.04 -17.62 10.34
N GLY A 5 -7.76 -17.37 10.73
CA GLY A 5 -6.61 -17.92 10.02
C GLY A 5 -6.62 -19.45 9.89
N ALA A 6 -7.01 -20.16 10.96
CA ALA A 6 -7.16 -21.62 10.93
C ALA A 6 -8.25 -22.06 9.94
N GLY A 7 -9.39 -21.37 9.92
CA GLY A 7 -10.50 -21.67 9.01
C GLY A 7 -10.20 -21.38 7.54
N ALA A 8 -9.29 -20.45 7.26
CA ALA A 8 -8.87 -20.07 5.90
C ALA A 8 -7.70 -20.95 5.37
N ALA A 9 -7.09 -21.79 6.19
CA ALA A 9 -5.88 -22.52 5.83
C ALA A 9 -6.04 -23.42 4.59
N ALA A 10 -7.17 -24.09 4.45
CA ALA A 10 -7.47 -24.94 3.30
C ALA A 10 -7.54 -24.14 2.00
N VAL A 11 -8.18 -22.96 2.01
CA VAL A 11 -8.26 -22.05 0.87
C VAL A 11 -6.88 -21.52 0.52
N ALA A 12 -6.10 -21.10 1.53
CA ALA A 12 -4.75 -20.60 1.32
C ALA A 12 -3.84 -21.66 0.69
N ALA A 13 -3.95 -22.92 1.10
CA ALA A 13 -3.18 -24.03 0.54
C ALA A 13 -3.45 -24.21 -0.97
N VAL A 14 -4.70 -24.04 -1.39
CA VAL A 14 -5.08 -24.09 -2.80
C VAL A 14 -4.59 -22.84 -3.56
N MET A 15 -4.83 -21.65 -3.03
CA MET A 15 -4.46 -20.39 -3.67
C MET A 15 -2.95 -20.23 -3.87
N PHE A 16 -2.15 -20.70 -2.92
CA PHE A 16 -0.69 -20.60 -2.97
C PHE A 16 -0.01 -21.84 -3.55
N ASN A 17 -0.76 -22.71 -4.26
CA ASN A 17 -0.24 -23.90 -4.96
C ASN A 17 0.63 -24.80 -4.07
N LYS A 18 0.21 -25.02 -2.81
CA LYS A 18 0.96 -25.87 -1.88
C LYS A 18 0.91 -27.36 -2.22
N PHE A 19 0.00 -27.75 -3.12
CA PHE A 19 -0.18 -29.11 -3.63
C PHE A 19 -0.33 -29.09 -5.15
N ASP A 20 0.06 -30.17 -5.83
CA ASP A 20 -0.27 -30.35 -7.26
C ASP A 20 -1.76 -30.70 -7.41
N LEU A 21 -2.54 -29.70 -7.80
CA LEU A 21 -3.99 -29.79 -7.96
C LEU A 21 -4.43 -29.74 -9.42
N LYS A 22 -3.48 -29.74 -10.38
CA LYS A 22 -3.78 -29.62 -11.80
C LYS A 22 -4.71 -30.73 -12.26
N GLY A 23 -5.85 -30.37 -12.85
CA GLY A 23 -6.85 -31.32 -13.33
C GLY A 23 -7.69 -32.01 -12.26
N LYS A 24 -7.53 -31.65 -10.98
CA LYS A 24 -8.29 -32.24 -9.85
C LYS A 24 -9.50 -31.37 -9.50
N ARG A 25 -10.59 -32.00 -9.07
CA ARG A 25 -11.71 -31.30 -8.42
C ARG A 25 -11.40 -31.19 -6.93
N VAL A 26 -11.37 -29.96 -6.43
CA VAL A 26 -10.98 -29.66 -5.06
C VAL A 26 -12.11 -28.97 -4.32
N VAL A 27 -12.36 -29.38 -3.09
CA VAL A 27 -13.28 -28.73 -2.17
C VAL A 27 -12.46 -28.27 -0.96
N ALA A 28 -12.44 -26.97 -0.72
CA ALA A 28 -11.82 -26.40 0.46
C ALA A 28 -12.91 -26.06 1.50
N ILE A 29 -12.79 -26.64 2.69
CA ILE A 29 -13.70 -26.37 3.80
C ILE A 29 -13.20 -25.12 4.51
N VAL A 30 -14.05 -24.11 4.58
CA VAL A 30 -13.82 -22.90 5.40
C VAL A 30 -14.58 -23.06 6.71
N SER A 31 -13.85 -23.08 7.81
CA SER A 31 -14.42 -23.23 9.15
C SER A 31 -13.89 -22.16 10.09
N GLY A 32 -14.67 -21.80 11.10
CA GLY A 32 -14.29 -20.83 12.11
C GLY A 32 -14.41 -19.38 11.63
N GLY A 33 -14.92 -18.54 12.49
CA GLY A 33 -15.12 -17.10 12.27
C GLY A 33 -14.82 -16.29 13.52
N ASN A 34 -14.21 -16.90 14.53
CA ASN A 34 -13.87 -16.24 15.79
C ASN A 34 -12.55 -15.46 15.65
N ILE A 35 -12.58 -14.44 14.79
CA ILE A 35 -11.43 -13.55 14.60
C ILE A 35 -11.62 -12.29 15.46
N ASP A 36 -10.61 -11.97 16.24
CA ASP A 36 -10.57 -10.69 16.95
C ASP A 36 -10.50 -9.52 15.95
N VAL A 37 -11.27 -8.46 16.25
CA VAL A 37 -11.39 -7.28 15.36
C VAL A 37 -10.03 -6.63 15.10
N THR A 38 -9.15 -6.58 16.09
CA THR A 38 -7.79 -6.04 15.94
C THR A 38 -6.95 -6.87 14.97
N ASN A 39 -7.06 -8.19 15.05
CA ASN A 39 -6.38 -9.09 14.12
C ASN A 39 -6.96 -9.00 12.72
N LEU A 40 -8.29 -8.84 12.60
CA LEU A 40 -8.95 -8.64 11.30
C LEU A 40 -8.46 -7.35 10.63
N SER A 41 -8.38 -6.23 11.37
CA SER A 41 -7.84 -4.97 10.86
C SER A 41 -6.42 -5.16 10.31
N ARG A 42 -5.53 -5.77 11.09
CA ARG A 42 -4.14 -6.04 10.66
C ARG A 42 -4.05 -6.90 9.40
N VAL A 43 -4.93 -7.89 9.26
CA VAL A 43 -4.97 -8.74 8.06
C VAL A 43 -5.44 -7.94 6.85
N ILE A 44 -6.45 -7.07 7.02
CA ILE A 44 -6.95 -6.19 5.96
C ILE A 44 -5.85 -5.22 5.53
N ASP A 45 -5.23 -4.51 6.47
CA ASP A 45 -4.18 -3.53 6.19
C ASP A 45 -3.01 -4.18 5.44
N ARG A 46 -2.57 -5.36 5.90
CA ARG A 46 -1.53 -6.13 5.21
C ARG A 46 -1.95 -6.60 3.82
N GLY A 47 -3.22 -6.96 3.64
CA GLY A 47 -3.80 -7.32 2.34
C GLY A 47 -3.78 -6.14 1.37
N LEU A 48 -4.15 -4.95 1.83
CA LEU A 48 -4.13 -3.72 1.04
C LEU A 48 -2.71 -3.35 0.60
N LEU A 49 -1.73 -3.42 1.51
CA LEU A 49 -0.31 -3.21 1.19
C LEU A 49 0.20 -4.22 0.17
N ASN A 50 -0.06 -5.51 0.38
CA ASN A 50 0.41 -6.59 -0.50
C ASN A 50 -0.23 -6.58 -1.90
N SER A 51 -1.36 -5.91 -2.06
CA SER A 51 -2.03 -5.75 -3.36
C SER A 51 -1.77 -4.38 -4.02
N GLY A 52 -0.96 -3.53 -3.42
CA GLY A 52 -0.70 -2.17 -3.89
C GLY A 52 -1.92 -1.25 -3.79
N ARG A 53 -2.91 -1.59 -2.94
CA ARG A 53 -4.10 -0.77 -2.70
C ARG A 53 -3.92 0.25 -1.59
N SER A 54 -2.90 0.07 -0.78
CA SER A 54 -2.36 1.05 0.15
C SER A 54 -0.86 1.11 -0.04
N SER A 55 -0.30 2.30 -0.10
CA SER A 55 1.13 2.50 -0.27
C SER A 55 1.61 3.74 0.48
N SER A 56 2.92 3.79 0.70
CA SER A 56 3.59 4.93 1.31
C SER A 56 4.77 5.33 0.43
N LEU A 57 4.83 6.60 0.08
CA LEU A 57 5.96 7.19 -0.65
C LEU A 57 6.73 8.12 0.28
N LEU A 58 8.04 8.03 0.21
CA LEU A 58 8.95 8.99 0.85
C LEU A 58 9.49 9.92 -0.22
N ILE A 59 9.28 11.22 -0.05
CA ILE A 59 9.65 12.25 -1.02
C ILE A 59 10.62 13.22 -0.34
N GLU A 60 11.80 13.39 -0.95
CA GLU A 60 12.75 14.40 -0.49
C GLU A 60 12.37 15.77 -1.03
N LEU A 61 12.17 16.73 -0.15
CA LEU A 61 11.74 18.07 -0.46
C LEU A 61 12.75 19.11 0.03
N ILE A 62 12.67 20.28 -0.57
CA ILE A 62 13.21 21.52 0.02
C ILE A 62 12.05 22.13 0.84
N ASP A 63 12.29 22.53 2.07
CA ASP A 63 11.29 23.17 2.93
C ASP A 63 10.89 24.54 2.33
N LYS A 64 9.88 24.51 1.47
CA LYS A 64 9.29 25.68 0.79
C LYS A 64 7.77 25.60 0.83
N PRO A 65 7.06 26.75 0.94
CA PRO A 65 5.61 26.79 0.77
C PRO A 65 5.17 26.25 -0.59
N GLY A 66 4.03 25.54 -0.62
CA GLY A 66 3.38 25.06 -1.84
C GLY A 66 3.72 23.64 -2.25
N GLN A 67 4.86 23.08 -1.87
CA GLN A 67 5.28 21.74 -2.33
C GLN A 67 4.31 20.61 -1.96
N LEU A 68 3.75 20.65 -0.76
CA LEU A 68 2.73 19.67 -0.35
C LEU A 68 1.47 19.79 -1.23
N SER A 69 1.07 21.00 -1.58
CA SER A 69 -0.07 21.25 -2.47
C SER A 69 0.17 20.67 -3.86
N ASP A 70 1.36 20.87 -4.43
CA ASP A 70 1.71 20.36 -5.75
C ASP A 70 1.73 18.83 -5.76
N ILE A 71 2.34 18.21 -4.76
CA ILE A 71 2.37 16.74 -4.63
C ILE A 71 0.96 16.16 -4.49
N SER A 72 0.15 16.75 -3.61
CA SER A 72 -1.23 16.28 -3.39
C SER A 72 -2.08 16.42 -4.66
N ARG A 73 -1.90 17.50 -5.43
CA ARG A 73 -2.56 17.71 -6.71
C ARG A 73 -2.16 16.64 -7.73
N ILE A 74 -0.86 16.35 -7.87
CA ILE A 74 -0.35 15.32 -8.80
C ILE A 74 -0.94 13.95 -8.45
N ILE A 75 -0.91 13.57 -7.16
CA ILE A 75 -1.48 12.29 -6.70
C ILE A 75 -2.98 12.21 -7.03
N ALA A 76 -3.73 13.29 -6.79
CA ALA A 76 -5.16 13.34 -7.06
C ALA A 76 -5.47 13.27 -8.57
N GLU A 77 -4.70 13.96 -9.40
CA GLU A 77 -4.82 13.94 -10.88
C GLU A 77 -4.54 12.53 -11.43
N CYS A 78 -3.63 11.78 -10.82
CA CYS A 78 -3.41 10.37 -11.12
C CYS A 78 -4.54 9.45 -10.59
N GLY A 79 -5.43 9.96 -9.74
CA GLY A 79 -6.52 9.19 -9.13
C GLY A 79 -6.17 8.49 -7.82
N GLY A 80 -5.05 8.84 -7.18
CA GLY A 80 -4.69 8.41 -5.83
C GLY A 80 -5.42 9.22 -4.77
N ASN A 81 -5.71 8.61 -3.63
CA ASN A 81 -6.33 9.28 -2.48
C ASN A 81 -5.33 9.35 -1.33
N VAL A 82 -4.90 10.56 -0.95
CA VAL A 82 -3.99 10.78 0.17
C VAL A 82 -4.71 10.54 1.49
N THR A 83 -4.21 9.63 2.31
CA THR A 83 -4.78 9.25 3.60
C THR A 83 -3.96 9.70 4.79
N GLY A 84 -2.66 9.96 4.60
CA GLY A 84 -1.78 10.44 5.65
C GLY A 84 -0.61 11.24 5.09
N VAL A 85 -0.16 12.22 5.87
CA VAL A 85 1.01 13.05 5.54
C VAL A 85 1.84 13.21 6.80
N HIS A 86 3.09 12.76 6.75
CA HIS A 86 4.04 12.87 7.85
C HIS A 86 5.27 13.62 7.39
N TYR A 87 5.59 14.68 8.12
CA TYR A 87 6.76 15.49 7.87
C TYR A 87 7.92 14.99 8.74
N GLU A 88 8.99 14.54 8.11
CA GLU A 88 10.17 14.03 8.79
C GLU A 88 11.36 14.99 8.56
N LYS A 89 11.84 15.61 9.64
CA LYS A 89 13.12 16.32 9.60
C LYS A 89 14.23 15.27 9.65
N GLY A 90 14.82 14.97 8.50
CA GLY A 90 15.90 14.00 8.39
C GLY A 90 17.21 14.64 7.95
N ASN A 91 18.30 13.85 8.03
CA ASN A 91 19.58 14.20 7.40
C ASN A 91 19.40 14.09 5.87
N THR A 92 18.94 15.17 5.26
CA THR A 92 18.98 15.31 3.80
C THR A 92 20.37 15.82 3.39
N GLU A 93 20.77 15.58 2.16
CA GLU A 93 22.01 16.15 1.60
C GLU A 93 21.98 17.69 1.55
N ARG A 94 20.80 18.29 1.74
CA ARG A 94 20.57 19.74 1.66
C ARG A 94 20.28 20.32 3.03
N ILE A 95 20.86 21.48 3.33
CA ILE A 95 20.71 22.18 4.63
C ILE A 95 19.24 22.48 5.00
N ASN A 96 18.37 22.69 3.99
CA ASN A 96 16.93 22.94 4.13
C ASN A 96 16.10 21.77 3.60
N GLY A 97 16.64 20.56 3.57
CA GLY A 97 15.92 19.39 3.09
C GLY A 97 15.05 18.78 4.20
N CYS A 98 13.95 18.21 3.79
CA CYS A 98 13.07 17.42 4.62
C CYS A 98 12.54 16.24 3.84
N PHE A 99 12.02 15.25 4.55
CA PHE A 99 11.29 14.15 3.94
C PHE A 99 9.80 14.30 4.22
N LEU A 100 9.00 14.08 3.21
CA LEU A 100 7.56 13.98 3.31
C LEU A 100 7.17 12.53 3.05
N ARG A 101 6.62 11.86 4.06
CA ARG A 101 6.00 10.57 3.91
C ARG A 101 4.53 10.77 3.62
N ILE A 102 4.09 10.28 2.47
CA ILE A 102 2.69 10.31 2.06
C ILE A 102 2.15 8.90 2.03
N GLU A 103 1.09 8.68 2.79
CA GLU A 103 0.29 7.47 2.74
C GLU A 103 -0.88 7.70 1.80
N MET A 104 -1.17 6.74 0.93
CA MET A 104 -2.20 6.88 -0.08
C MET A 104 -2.89 5.55 -0.38
N GLU A 105 -4.16 5.64 -0.74
CA GLU A 105 -4.91 4.56 -1.37
C GLU A 105 -4.73 4.61 -2.88
N THR A 106 -4.49 3.44 -3.44
CA THR A 106 -4.22 3.21 -4.85
C THR A 106 -5.03 2.01 -5.36
N LYS A 107 -5.02 1.73 -6.65
CA LYS A 107 -5.75 0.58 -7.22
C LYS A 107 -4.94 -0.72 -7.14
N ASP A 108 -3.65 -0.62 -7.45
CA ASP A 108 -2.70 -1.72 -7.58
C ASP A 108 -1.27 -1.16 -7.67
N PHE A 109 -0.29 -2.03 -7.87
CA PHE A 109 1.11 -1.63 -8.01
C PHE A 109 1.40 -0.81 -9.26
N ASP A 110 0.69 -1.04 -10.37
CA ASP A 110 0.87 -0.26 -11.60
C ASP A 110 0.43 1.19 -11.37
N HIS A 111 -0.63 1.38 -10.60
CA HIS A 111 -1.08 2.71 -10.20
C HIS A 111 -0.08 3.42 -9.28
N VAL A 112 0.55 2.69 -8.34
CA VAL A 112 1.65 3.23 -7.50
C VAL A 112 2.83 3.68 -8.37
N ASN A 113 3.21 2.85 -9.36
CA ASN A 113 4.29 3.15 -10.28
C ASN A 113 3.98 4.39 -11.14
N LEU A 114 2.76 4.52 -11.64
CA LEU A 114 2.30 5.69 -12.39
C LEU A 114 2.45 6.97 -11.56
N ILE A 115 1.94 6.99 -10.33
CA ILE A 115 2.03 8.14 -9.42
C ILE A 115 3.50 8.48 -9.15
N THR A 116 4.30 7.46 -8.83
CA THR A 116 5.73 7.64 -8.52
C THR A 116 6.49 8.22 -9.71
N GLN A 117 6.21 7.74 -10.92
CA GLN A 117 6.85 8.24 -12.14
C GLN A 117 6.41 9.67 -12.45
N THR A 118 5.12 9.98 -12.35
CA THR A 118 4.61 11.33 -12.57
C THR A 118 5.24 12.34 -11.60
N LEU A 119 5.39 11.98 -10.33
CA LEU A 119 6.07 12.81 -9.35
C LEU A 119 7.53 13.07 -9.73
N ARG A 120 8.25 12.05 -10.24
CA ARG A 120 9.64 12.19 -10.71
C ARG A 120 9.75 13.07 -11.94
N ASP A 121 8.83 12.94 -12.89
CA ASP A 121 8.78 13.75 -14.11
C ASP A 121 8.53 15.23 -13.80
N GLU A 122 7.77 15.51 -12.73
CA GLU A 122 7.55 16.86 -12.19
C GLU A 122 8.69 17.36 -11.27
N GLY A 123 9.78 16.58 -11.16
CA GLY A 123 11.00 16.97 -10.46
C GLY A 123 11.06 16.65 -8.98
N PHE A 124 10.14 15.86 -8.46
CA PHE A 124 10.17 15.40 -7.07
C PHE A 124 11.05 14.14 -6.94
N LYS A 125 11.95 14.14 -5.94
CA LYS A 125 12.82 12.99 -5.68
C LYS A 125 12.10 12.01 -4.73
N THR A 126 11.65 10.89 -5.27
CA THR A 126 11.08 9.78 -4.51
C THR A 126 12.17 8.80 -4.08
N VAL A 127 12.16 8.37 -2.81
CA VAL A 127 13.14 7.47 -2.19
C VAL A 127 12.53 6.09 -1.97
#